data_29b3d52bced59a742e5cc9c58e796e93
#
_entry.id   29b3d52bced59a742e5cc9c58e796e93
#
_cell.length_a   1.000
_cell.length_b   1.000
_cell.length_c   1.000
_cell.angle_alpha   90.00
_cell.angle_beta   90.00
_cell.angle_gamma   90.00
#
_symmetry.space_group_name_H-M   'P 1'
#
loop_
_entity.id
_entity.type
_entity.pdbx_description
1 polymer ?
#
loop_
_entity_poly.entity_id
_entity_poly.type
_entity_poly.pdbx_seq_one_letter_code
_entity_poly.pdbx_strand_id
1 'polypeptide(L)'
;LMKDASGVDTQVGKANTLKRSVNPYFLPNRNAKTAALVEKIVTIDYVITGNEYEALVLENNLIKKYNPHYNILLKDGKSYPLIRITNEDFPRVFKTRRVIKDGSLYFGPYPDGKRLDMYLDTVEDTYPLRLCQGALKKRPTPCLYYHMKKCSGPCIGAIDKEEYGEYIKEVRDFLSGDDSSLSRKVKKEMLDASKKLDFETAAKKRDLLKALS
;
A
#
# COMPACT_ATOMS: atom_id res chain seq x y z
N LEU A 1 7.50 22.81 -1.32
CA LEU A 1 8.54 23.11 -0.34
C LEU A 1 8.50 24.60 0.00
N MET A 2 8.34 24.94 1.26
CA MET A 2 8.39 26.32 1.77
C MET A 2 9.69 26.50 2.55
N LYS A 3 10.48 27.50 2.19
CA LYS A 3 11.82 27.73 2.76
C LYS A 3 11.91 29.08 3.46
N ASP A 4 12.70 29.13 4.53
CA ASP A 4 13.04 30.36 5.24
C ASP A 4 14.22 31.10 4.58
N ALA A 5 14.62 32.23 5.21
CA ALA A 5 15.73 33.07 4.74
C ALA A 5 17.10 32.35 4.73
N SER A 6 17.23 31.25 5.48
CA SER A 6 18.44 30.44 5.53
C SER A 6 18.40 29.28 4.50
N GLY A 7 17.35 29.20 3.68
CA GLY A 7 17.14 28.12 2.70
C GLY A 7 16.69 26.80 3.32
N VAL A 8 16.31 26.78 4.61
CA VAL A 8 15.85 25.59 5.30
C VAL A 8 14.37 25.32 4.98
N ASP A 9 14.05 24.06 4.66
CA ASP A 9 12.69 23.63 4.40
C ASP A 9 11.86 23.68 5.69
N THR A 10 10.92 24.61 5.77
CA THR A 10 10.07 24.83 6.95
C THR A 10 8.78 24.02 6.87
N GLN A 11 8.25 23.81 5.65
CA GLN A 11 7.10 22.98 5.37
C GLN A 11 7.14 22.34 3.99
N VAL A 12 6.69 21.11 3.89
CA VAL A 12 6.47 20.34 2.65
C VAL A 12 4.98 20.00 2.55
N GLY A 13 4.42 20.04 1.35
CA GLY A 13 3.03 19.64 1.11
C GLY A 13 2.80 19.26 -0.34
N LYS A 14 1.82 18.37 -0.59
CA LYS A 14 1.33 18.09 -1.95
C LYS A 14 0.20 19.03 -2.33
N ALA A 15 0.04 19.27 -3.61
CA ALA A 15 -1.01 20.08 -4.17
C ALA A 15 -1.45 19.55 -5.52
N ASN A 16 -2.76 19.37 -5.74
CA ASN A 16 -3.30 19.10 -7.07
C ASN A 16 -3.30 20.36 -7.94
N THR A 17 -3.47 21.52 -7.30
CA THR A 17 -3.36 22.83 -7.90
C THR A 17 -2.58 23.74 -6.96
N LEU A 18 -1.37 24.12 -7.34
CA LEU A 18 -0.46 24.90 -6.51
C LEU A 18 -1.12 26.19 -5.99
N LYS A 19 -1.76 26.96 -6.85
CA LYS A 19 -2.44 28.23 -6.49
C LYS A 19 -3.51 28.02 -5.42
N ARG A 20 -4.36 26.99 -5.54
CA ARG A 20 -5.44 26.69 -4.58
C ARG A 20 -4.90 26.21 -3.23
N SER A 21 -3.75 25.56 -3.22
CA SER A 21 -3.14 25.03 -1.99
C SER A 21 -2.27 26.06 -1.27
N VAL A 22 -1.69 27.03 -1.98
CA VAL A 22 -0.81 28.05 -1.42
C VAL A 22 -1.59 29.30 -0.97
N ASN A 23 -2.59 29.76 -1.74
CA ASN A 23 -3.35 30.95 -1.41
C ASN A 23 -3.92 30.98 0.03
N PRO A 24 -4.49 29.88 0.59
CA PRO A 24 -5.04 29.89 1.94
C PRO A 24 -4.03 30.27 3.02
N TYR A 25 -2.74 30.05 2.80
CA TYR A 25 -1.69 30.45 3.76
C TYR A 25 -1.58 31.98 3.90
N PHE A 26 -1.95 32.71 2.87
CA PHE A 26 -1.80 34.19 2.79
C PHE A 26 -3.10 34.96 3.05
N LEU A 27 -4.20 34.28 3.40
CA LEU A 27 -5.47 34.92 3.75
C LEU A 27 -5.42 35.60 5.13
N PRO A 28 -6.26 36.64 5.39
CA PRO A 28 -6.23 37.41 6.65
C PRO A 28 -6.53 36.57 7.90
N ASN A 29 -7.49 35.64 7.82
CA ASN A 29 -7.94 34.82 8.96
C ASN A 29 -7.14 33.52 9.09
N ARG A 30 -5.88 33.60 9.48
CA ARG A 30 -4.97 32.50 9.70
C ARG A 30 -4.95 32.07 11.17
N ASN A 31 -4.80 30.77 11.44
CA ASN A 31 -4.47 30.32 12.80
C ASN A 31 -3.02 30.72 13.16
N ALA A 32 -2.71 30.77 14.45
CA ALA A 32 -1.41 31.20 14.96
C ALA A 32 -0.22 30.42 14.35
N LYS A 33 -0.38 29.13 14.12
CA LYS A 33 0.66 28.28 13.50
C LYS A 33 0.93 28.69 12.05
N THR A 34 -0.12 28.93 11.26
CA THR A 34 0.01 29.34 9.86
C THR A 34 0.60 30.75 9.77
N ALA A 35 0.21 31.66 10.67
CA ALA A 35 0.77 32.99 10.75
C ALA A 35 2.29 32.94 11.01
N ALA A 36 2.74 32.20 12.02
CA ALA A 36 4.15 32.00 12.34
C ALA A 36 4.95 31.31 11.23
N LEU A 37 4.32 30.41 10.44
CA LEU A 37 4.94 29.82 9.27
C LEU A 37 5.14 30.87 8.17
N VAL A 38 4.09 31.63 7.84
CA VAL A 38 4.12 32.61 6.74
C VAL A 38 5.13 33.72 6.99
N GLU A 39 5.31 34.16 8.24
CA GLU A 39 6.34 35.13 8.61
C GLU A 39 7.77 34.66 8.31
N LYS A 40 7.99 33.35 8.28
CA LYS A 40 9.31 32.75 8.02
C LYS A 40 9.55 32.39 6.56
N ILE A 41 8.49 32.25 5.75
CA ILE A 41 8.62 31.85 4.36
C ILE A 41 9.21 32.99 3.53
N VAL A 42 10.31 32.69 2.84
CA VAL A 42 10.92 33.59 1.85
C VAL A 42 10.75 33.07 0.43
N THR A 43 10.84 31.74 0.26
CA THR A 43 10.69 31.10 -1.07
C THR A 43 9.77 29.90 -1.02
N ILE A 44 9.13 29.63 -2.16
CA ILE A 44 8.30 28.44 -2.38
C ILE A 44 8.81 27.71 -3.61
N ASP A 45 9.40 26.53 -3.40
CA ASP A 45 9.84 25.67 -4.48
C ASP A 45 8.76 24.61 -4.76
N TYR A 46 8.67 24.13 -5.99
CA TYR A 46 7.75 23.09 -6.36
C TYR A 46 8.40 22.05 -7.28
N VAL A 47 7.90 20.82 -7.22
CA VAL A 47 8.26 19.71 -8.10
C VAL A 47 6.98 19.21 -8.73
N ILE A 48 6.95 19.09 -10.05
CA ILE A 48 5.82 18.53 -10.78
C ILE A 48 6.01 17.02 -10.85
N THR A 49 4.93 16.26 -10.55
CA THR A 49 4.88 14.80 -10.62
C THR A 49 3.86 14.36 -11.66
N GLY A 50 3.99 13.15 -12.19
CA GLY A 50 3.11 12.62 -13.23
C GLY A 50 1.69 12.33 -12.74
N ASN A 51 1.52 12.05 -11.44
CA ASN A 51 0.22 11.76 -10.83
C ASN A 51 0.21 12.12 -9.34
N GLU A 52 -1.00 12.08 -8.75
CA GLU A 52 -1.20 12.39 -7.31
C GLU A 52 -0.45 11.42 -6.39
N TYR A 53 -0.32 10.18 -6.80
CA TYR A 53 0.37 9.15 -6.05
C TYR A 53 1.87 9.43 -5.91
N GLU A 54 2.53 9.77 -7.02
CA GLU A 54 3.94 10.18 -7.00
C GLU A 54 4.15 11.42 -6.12
N ALA A 55 3.22 12.39 -6.18
CA ALA A 55 3.25 13.56 -5.33
C ALA A 55 3.22 13.19 -3.84
N LEU A 56 2.39 12.22 -3.46
CA LEU A 56 2.26 11.74 -2.08
C LEU A 56 3.54 11.03 -1.60
N VAL A 57 4.13 10.19 -2.45
CA VAL A 57 5.40 9.50 -2.17
C VAL A 57 6.52 10.52 -1.98
N LEU A 58 6.59 11.50 -2.89
CA LEU A 58 7.60 12.54 -2.84
C LEU A 58 7.46 13.41 -1.58
N GLU A 59 6.23 13.84 -1.23
CA GLU A 59 5.95 14.57 0.02
C GLU A 59 6.45 13.81 1.24
N ASN A 60 6.10 12.52 1.37
CA ASN A 60 6.52 11.69 2.49
C ASN A 60 8.06 11.55 2.58
N ASN A 61 8.72 11.34 1.43
CA ASN A 61 10.18 11.24 1.37
C ASN A 61 10.87 12.56 1.75
N LEU A 62 10.35 13.69 1.28
CA LEU A 62 10.89 15.01 1.60
C LEU A 62 10.67 15.38 3.06
N ILE A 63 9.50 15.07 3.65
CA ILE A 63 9.25 15.26 5.08
C ILE A 63 10.23 14.45 5.93
N LYS A 64 10.48 13.19 5.56
CA LYS A 64 11.45 12.32 6.27
C LYS A 64 12.89 12.79 6.10
N LYS A 65 13.24 13.29 4.91
CA LYS A 65 14.60 13.75 4.59
C LYS A 65 14.94 15.06 5.31
N TYR A 66 14.01 16.03 5.28
CA TYR A 66 14.26 17.38 5.76
C TYR A 66 13.69 17.65 7.16
N ASN A 67 12.81 16.77 7.66
CA ASN A 67 12.15 16.91 8.96
C ASN A 67 11.60 18.33 9.25
N PRO A 68 10.80 18.93 8.34
CA PRO A 68 10.45 20.33 8.39
C PRO A 68 9.65 20.67 9.65
N HIS A 69 9.93 21.84 10.26
CA HIS A 69 9.38 22.19 11.58
C HIS A 69 7.84 22.22 11.63
N TYR A 70 7.19 22.69 10.57
CA TYR A 70 5.73 22.87 10.54
C TYR A 70 4.94 21.67 10.07
N ASN A 71 5.58 20.60 9.58
CA ASN A 71 4.92 19.33 9.31
C ASN A 71 4.76 18.52 10.61
N ILE A 72 3.55 18.54 11.21
CA ILE A 72 3.25 17.75 12.43
C ILE A 72 2.91 16.31 12.07
N LEU A 73 2.07 16.12 11.04
CA LEU A 73 1.74 14.81 10.50
C LEU A 73 2.92 14.28 9.71
N LEU A 74 3.19 12.98 9.80
CA LEU A 74 4.29 12.27 9.13
C LEU A 74 5.68 12.40 9.78
N LYS A 75 5.89 13.29 10.77
CA LYS A 75 7.13 13.31 11.60
C LYS A 75 7.20 12.13 12.54
N ASP A 76 6.09 11.75 13.17
CA ASP A 76 6.01 10.71 14.21
C ASP A 76 6.16 9.26 13.69
N GLY A 77 6.84 9.06 12.56
CA GLY A 77 7.01 7.73 11.97
C GLY A 77 5.71 7.09 11.45
N LYS A 78 4.59 7.81 11.47
CA LYS A 78 3.31 7.39 10.88
C LYS A 78 3.37 7.55 9.36
N SER A 79 4.24 6.77 8.71
CA SER A 79 4.20 6.63 7.26
C SER A 79 2.88 5.96 6.85
N TYR A 80 2.39 6.31 5.66
CA TYR A 80 1.28 5.58 5.07
C TYR A 80 1.62 4.09 5.01
N PRO A 81 0.63 3.22 5.20
CA PRO A 81 0.87 1.80 5.12
C PRO A 81 1.22 1.37 3.69
N LEU A 82 2.03 0.33 3.61
CA LEU A 82 2.52 -0.32 2.40
C LEU A 82 2.11 -1.79 2.44
N ILE A 83 2.01 -2.43 1.29
CA ILE A 83 2.01 -3.89 1.18
C ILE A 83 3.45 -4.32 0.93
N ARG A 84 3.94 -5.28 1.71
CA ARG A 84 5.27 -5.87 1.56
C ARG A 84 5.16 -7.31 1.10
N ILE A 85 5.93 -7.66 0.08
CA ILE A 85 6.24 -9.04 -0.31
C ILE A 85 7.65 -9.34 0.16
N THR A 86 7.82 -10.31 1.06
CA THR A 86 9.15 -10.64 1.63
C THR A 86 10.04 -11.33 0.60
N ASN A 87 11.36 -11.15 0.75
CA ASN A 87 12.36 -11.80 -0.09
C ASN A 87 12.81 -13.12 0.55
N GLU A 88 12.06 -14.18 0.32
CA GLU A 88 12.33 -15.54 0.82
C GLU A 88 11.74 -16.57 -0.15
N ASP A 89 12.09 -17.85 -0.02
CA ASP A 89 11.64 -18.91 -0.92
C ASP A 89 10.12 -19.03 -1.02
N PHE A 90 9.42 -18.81 0.08
CA PHE A 90 7.96 -18.74 0.15
C PHE A 90 7.57 -17.36 0.71
N PRO A 91 7.50 -16.31 -0.12
CA PRO A 91 7.22 -14.96 0.32
C PRO A 91 5.90 -14.82 1.06
N ARG A 92 5.88 -13.87 2.01
CA ARG A 92 4.66 -13.42 2.66
C ARG A 92 4.22 -12.09 2.08
N VAL A 93 2.90 -11.90 2.03
CA VAL A 93 2.29 -10.63 1.67
C VAL A 93 1.57 -10.08 2.89
N PHE A 94 1.88 -8.86 3.31
CA PHE A 94 1.25 -8.25 4.48
C PHE A 94 1.44 -6.74 4.54
N LYS A 95 0.61 -6.08 5.31
CA LYS A 95 0.63 -4.65 5.60
C LYS A 95 1.80 -4.29 6.51
N THR A 96 2.53 -3.24 6.16
CA THR A 96 3.60 -2.69 6.98
C THR A 96 3.70 -1.17 6.83
N ARG A 97 4.34 -0.51 7.80
CA ARG A 97 4.72 0.91 7.69
C ARG A 97 6.24 1.09 7.67
N ARG A 98 6.99 -0.02 7.79
CA ARG A 98 8.45 -0.01 7.82
C ARG A 98 9.00 -0.59 6.52
N VAL A 99 9.93 0.14 5.92
CA VAL A 99 10.75 -0.37 4.81
C VAL A 99 12.06 -0.87 5.38
N ILE A 100 12.41 -2.11 5.07
CA ILE A 100 13.65 -2.79 5.47
C ILE A 100 14.44 -3.07 4.20
N LYS A 101 15.74 -2.82 4.22
CA LYS A 101 16.63 -3.10 3.09
C LYS A 101 17.06 -4.57 3.09
N ASP A 102 16.15 -5.47 2.77
CA ASP A 102 16.37 -6.93 2.74
C ASP A 102 15.99 -7.56 1.38
N GLY A 103 15.82 -6.74 0.34
CA GLY A 103 15.40 -7.21 -0.98
C GLY A 103 13.89 -7.46 -1.12
N SER A 104 13.09 -7.19 -0.08
CA SER A 104 11.63 -7.27 -0.16
C SER A 104 11.05 -6.22 -1.12
N LEU A 105 9.94 -6.56 -1.78
CA LEU A 105 9.18 -5.63 -2.61
C LEU A 105 8.16 -4.88 -1.77
N TYR A 106 7.95 -3.61 -2.10
CA TYR A 106 7.01 -2.72 -1.40
C TYR A 106 6.10 -2.04 -2.39
N PHE A 107 4.78 -2.12 -2.14
CA PHE A 107 3.74 -1.50 -2.95
C PHE A 107 2.99 -0.46 -2.11
N GLY A 108 2.63 0.63 -2.70
CA GLY A 108 2.04 1.73 -1.99
C GLY A 108 2.94 2.98 -2.01
N PRO A 109 2.73 4.02 -1.24
CA PRO A 109 1.91 4.07 -0.01
C PRO A 109 0.41 4.20 -0.29
N TYR A 110 -0.40 3.56 0.54
CA TYR A 110 -1.85 3.66 0.46
C TYR A 110 -2.37 4.70 1.44
N PRO A 111 -2.93 5.84 0.97
CA PRO A 111 -3.50 6.86 1.85
C PRO A 111 -4.74 6.37 2.57
N ASP A 112 -5.53 5.53 1.90
CA ASP A 112 -6.73 4.92 2.45
C ASP A 112 -6.42 3.50 2.94
N GLY A 113 -6.48 3.34 4.26
CA GLY A 113 -6.29 2.04 4.92
C GLY A 113 -7.36 1.01 4.56
N LYS A 114 -8.61 1.43 4.28
CA LYS A 114 -9.69 0.52 3.87
C LYS A 114 -9.42 -0.08 2.49
N ARG A 115 -8.94 0.75 1.57
CA ARG A 115 -8.56 0.28 0.23
C ARG A 115 -7.39 -0.72 0.29
N LEU A 116 -6.42 -0.46 1.16
CA LEU A 116 -5.31 -1.40 1.38
C LEU A 116 -5.80 -2.72 1.96
N ASP A 117 -6.67 -2.66 2.97
CA ASP A 117 -7.23 -3.86 3.59
C ASP A 117 -8.02 -4.68 2.55
N MET A 118 -8.83 -4.03 1.69
CA MET A 118 -9.53 -4.67 0.58
C MET A 118 -8.56 -5.38 -0.40
N TYR A 119 -7.42 -4.78 -0.74
CA TYR A 119 -6.42 -5.43 -1.59
C TYR A 119 -5.82 -6.67 -0.92
N LEU A 120 -5.50 -6.59 0.37
CA LEU A 120 -4.98 -7.74 1.12
C LEU A 120 -6.00 -8.86 1.25
N ASP A 121 -7.25 -8.53 1.59
CA ASP A 121 -8.35 -9.50 1.67
C ASP A 121 -8.54 -10.20 0.31
N THR A 122 -8.47 -9.43 -0.79
CA THR A 122 -8.53 -9.98 -2.15
C THR A 122 -7.40 -10.98 -2.43
N VAL A 123 -6.18 -10.64 -2.05
CA VAL A 123 -5.01 -11.51 -2.21
C VAL A 123 -5.16 -12.77 -1.36
N GLU A 124 -5.56 -12.64 -0.08
CA GLU A 124 -5.73 -13.77 0.85
C GLU A 124 -6.87 -14.71 0.45
N ASP A 125 -7.95 -14.18 -0.14
CA ASP A 125 -9.10 -14.98 -0.60
C ASP A 125 -8.85 -15.66 -1.95
N THR A 126 -7.91 -15.14 -2.75
CA THR A 126 -7.64 -15.66 -4.11
C THR A 126 -6.42 -16.59 -4.14
N TYR A 127 -5.41 -16.30 -3.32
CA TYR A 127 -4.15 -17.04 -3.30
C TYR A 127 -3.89 -17.65 -1.94
N PRO A 128 -3.72 -18.99 -1.83
CA PRO A 128 -3.48 -19.66 -0.55
C PRO A 128 -2.02 -19.44 -0.09
N LEU A 129 -1.64 -18.19 0.13
CA LEU A 129 -0.30 -17.81 0.58
C LEU A 129 -0.11 -18.12 2.06
N ARG A 130 1.16 -18.28 2.49
CA ARG A 130 1.41 -18.50 3.91
C ARG A 130 1.12 -17.27 4.75
N LEU A 131 0.37 -17.47 5.83
CA LEU A 131 -0.01 -16.43 6.80
C LEU A 131 0.85 -16.44 8.06
N CYS A 132 1.63 -17.53 8.32
CA CYS A 132 2.45 -17.67 9.51
C CYS A 132 3.57 -16.63 9.55
N GLN A 133 3.83 -16.08 10.75
CA GLN A 133 4.86 -15.06 10.98
C GLN A 133 6.26 -15.66 11.12
N GLY A 134 7.28 -14.84 10.81
CA GLY A 134 8.69 -15.20 10.91
C GLY A 134 9.18 -16.12 9.78
N ALA A 135 10.38 -16.68 9.94
CA ALA A 135 10.97 -17.61 8.99
C ALA A 135 10.15 -18.90 8.87
N LEU A 136 10.07 -19.45 7.67
CA LEU A 136 9.36 -20.71 7.43
C LEU A 136 10.10 -21.85 8.14
N LYS A 137 9.39 -22.53 9.04
CA LYS A 137 9.91 -23.74 9.72
C LYS A 137 9.19 -24.95 9.19
N LYS A 138 9.93 -26.01 8.82
CA LYS A 138 9.34 -27.30 8.47
C LYS A 138 8.56 -27.86 9.67
N ARG A 139 7.40 -28.43 9.41
CA ARG A 139 6.50 -29.01 10.41
C ARG A 139 6.08 -30.43 9.99
N PRO A 140 5.91 -31.34 10.94
CA PRO A 140 5.43 -32.70 10.62
C PRO A 140 3.92 -32.71 10.30
N THR A 141 3.16 -31.74 10.83
CA THR A 141 1.70 -31.70 10.70
C THR A 141 1.24 -30.33 10.19
N PRO A 142 0.17 -30.31 9.35
CA PRO A 142 -0.41 -29.06 8.85
C PRO A 142 -1.05 -28.24 9.97
N CYS A 143 -1.08 -26.93 9.80
CA CYS A 143 -1.73 -25.99 10.71
C CYS A 143 -3.18 -25.71 10.31
N LEU A 144 -3.91 -24.99 11.15
CA LEU A 144 -5.31 -24.62 10.92
C LEU A 144 -5.53 -23.92 9.57
N TYR A 145 -4.65 -22.99 9.17
CA TYR A 145 -4.77 -22.28 7.90
C TYR A 145 -4.72 -23.20 6.68
N TYR A 146 -3.95 -24.30 6.75
CA TYR A 146 -3.94 -25.31 5.70
C TYR A 146 -5.29 -26.05 5.60
N HIS A 147 -5.83 -26.48 6.75
CA HIS A 147 -7.13 -27.14 6.79
C HIS A 147 -8.28 -26.24 6.33
N MET A 148 -8.18 -24.94 6.58
CA MET A 148 -9.12 -23.92 6.10
C MET A 148 -8.91 -23.55 4.61
N LYS A 149 -7.95 -24.19 3.91
CA LYS A 149 -7.55 -23.86 2.52
C LYS A 149 -7.09 -22.41 2.30
N LYS A 150 -6.72 -21.72 3.39
CA LYS A 150 -6.16 -20.36 3.33
C LYS A 150 -4.64 -20.33 3.16
N CYS A 151 -3.97 -21.49 3.18
CA CYS A 151 -2.54 -21.63 3.00
C CYS A 151 -2.23 -22.91 2.24
N SER A 152 -1.35 -22.83 1.25
CA SER A 152 -0.92 -23.98 0.43
C SER A 152 0.01 -24.97 1.16
N GLY A 153 0.43 -24.67 2.41
CA GLY A 153 1.20 -25.60 3.24
C GLY A 153 2.67 -25.75 2.89
N PRO A 154 3.43 -24.70 2.57
CA PRO A 154 4.85 -24.84 2.24
C PRO A 154 5.69 -25.39 3.39
N CYS A 155 5.24 -25.22 4.66
CA CYS A 155 5.93 -25.76 5.83
C CYS A 155 5.86 -27.28 5.95
N ILE A 156 4.93 -27.95 5.27
CA ILE A 156 4.79 -29.41 5.22
C ILE A 156 5.16 -29.98 3.84
N GLY A 157 5.64 -29.12 2.91
CA GLY A 157 5.99 -29.54 1.55
C GLY A 157 4.81 -29.85 0.64
N ALA A 158 3.61 -29.30 0.94
CA ALA A 158 2.39 -29.52 0.14
C ALA A 158 2.35 -28.69 -1.15
N ILE A 159 3.26 -27.76 -1.32
CA ILE A 159 3.47 -26.96 -2.53
C ILE A 159 4.97 -26.78 -2.74
N ASP A 160 5.41 -26.79 -4.00
CA ASP A 160 6.78 -26.48 -4.37
C ASP A 160 7.03 -24.96 -4.53
N LYS A 161 8.29 -24.60 -4.76
CA LYS A 161 8.70 -23.20 -4.84
C LYS A 161 8.26 -22.55 -6.16
N GLU A 162 8.24 -23.31 -7.22
CA GLU A 162 7.88 -22.87 -8.57
C GLU A 162 6.37 -22.52 -8.61
N GLU A 163 5.51 -23.42 -8.18
CA GLU A 163 4.07 -23.20 -8.13
C GLU A 163 3.70 -22.03 -7.19
N TYR A 164 4.35 -21.97 -6.01
CA TYR A 164 4.14 -20.85 -5.10
C TYR A 164 4.63 -19.52 -5.69
N GLY A 165 5.71 -19.55 -6.46
CA GLY A 165 6.28 -18.41 -7.17
C GLY A 165 5.33 -17.83 -8.21
N GLU A 166 4.51 -18.66 -8.87
CA GLU A 166 3.46 -18.19 -9.80
C GLU A 166 2.40 -17.37 -9.07
N TYR A 167 1.96 -17.80 -7.88
CA TYR A 167 1.03 -17.00 -7.06
C TYR A 167 1.63 -15.63 -6.71
N ILE A 168 2.89 -15.59 -6.31
CA ILE A 168 3.58 -14.34 -5.96
C ILE A 168 3.73 -13.43 -7.18
N LYS A 169 3.98 -13.99 -8.37
CA LYS A 169 4.05 -13.23 -9.61
C LYS A 169 2.69 -12.57 -9.93
N GLU A 170 1.60 -13.33 -9.88
CA GLU A 170 0.26 -12.79 -10.13
C GLU A 170 -0.11 -11.71 -9.10
N VAL A 171 0.23 -11.90 -7.81
CA VAL A 171 0.02 -10.90 -6.76
C VAL A 171 0.84 -9.63 -7.01
N ARG A 172 2.08 -9.77 -7.44
CA ARG A 172 2.94 -8.62 -7.78
C ARG A 172 2.37 -7.83 -8.95
N ASP A 173 1.95 -8.52 -10.01
CA ASP A 173 1.39 -7.89 -11.21
C ASP A 173 0.10 -7.13 -10.83
N PHE A 174 -0.79 -7.73 -10.05
CA PHE A 174 -1.98 -7.08 -9.49
C PHE A 174 -1.65 -5.82 -8.68
N LEU A 175 -0.70 -5.90 -7.74
CA LEU A 175 -0.30 -4.76 -6.90
C LEU A 175 0.44 -3.67 -7.70
N SER A 176 0.96 -4.00 -8.88
CA SER A 176 1.57 -3.05 -9.83
C SER A 176 0.56 -2.35 -10.74
N GLY A 177 -0.73 -2.72 -10.66
CA GLY A 177 -1.83 -2.15 -11.47
C GLY A 177 -2.19 -2.98 -12.70
N ASP A 178 -1.59 -4.15 -12.91
CA ASP A 178 -2.05 -5.13 -13.89
C ASP A 178 -3.01 -6.13 -13.22
N ASP A 179 -4.28 -5.80 -13.23
CA ASP A 179 -5.34 -6.63 -12.66
C ASP A 179 -5.93 -7.66 -13.63
N SER A 180 -5.39 -7.75 -14.84
CA SER A 180 -5.96 -8.56 -15.94
C SER A 180 -6.01 -10.05 -15.62
N SER A 181 -4.99 -10.60 -14.96
CA SER A 181 -4.95 -12.03 -14.55
C SER A 181 -5.87 -12.30 -13.38
N LEU A 182 -5.86 -11.43 -12.36
CA LEU A 182 -6.72 -11.52 -11.19
C LEU A 182 -8.19 -11.37 -11.55
N SER A 183 -8.53 -10.37 -12.36
CA SER A 183 -9.92 -10.16 -12.83
C SER A 183 -10.47 -11.36 -13.58
N ARG A 184 -9.66 -12.00 -14.43
CA ARG A 184 -10.06 -13.25 -15.13
C ARG A 184 -10.30 -14.40 -14.15
N LYS A 185 -9.45 -14.58 -13.14
CA LYS A 185 -9.55 -15.62 -12.12
C LYS A 185 -10.79 -15.42 -11.25
N VAL A 186 -10.99 -14.22 -10.73
CA VAL A 186 -12.17 -13.84 -9.92
C VAL A 186 -13.47 -14.00 -10.72
N LYS A 187 -13.47 -13.62 -12.00
CA LYS A 187 -14.63 -13.82 -12.90
C LYS A 187 -14.96 -15.30 -13.11
N LYS A 188 -13.94 -16.14 -13.29
CA LYS A 188 -14.12 -17.60 -13.39
C LYS A 188 -14.72 -18.17 -12.10
N GLU A 189 -14.14 -17.83 -10.94
CA GLU A 189 -14.63 -18.27 -9.63
C GLU A 189 -16.08 -17.82 -9.37
N MET A 190 -16.43 -16.58 -9.75
CA MET A 190 -17.80 -16.07 -9.69
C MET A 190 -18.77 -16.92 -10.50
N LEU A 191 -18.40 -17.26 -11.73
CA LEU A 191 -19.25 -18.08 -12.61
C LEU A 191 -19.39 -19.53 -12.10
N ASP A 192 -18.30 -20.09 -11.57
CA ASP A 192 -18.31 -21.45 -11.01
C ASP A 192 -19.13 -21.52 -9.70
N ALA A 193 -19.07 -20.50 -8.85
CA ALA A 193 -19.94 -20.38 -7.68
C ALA A 193 -21.42 -20.26 -8.08
N SER A 194 -21.71 -19.44 -9.10
CA SER A 194 -23.08 -19.28 -9.62
C SER A 194 -23.63 -20.60 -10.17
N LYS A 195 -22.83 -21.38 -10.92
CA LYS A 195 -23.23 -22.72 -11.41
C LYS A 195 -23.52 -23.70 -10.28
N LYS A 196 -22.83 -23.57 -9.15
CA LYS A 196 -23.03 -24.40 -7.95
C LYS A 196 -24.16 -23.86 -7.06
N LEU A 197 -24.89 -22.83 -7.50
CA LEU A 197 -25.95 -22.15 -6.76
C LEU A 197 -25.46 -21.49 -5.44
N ASP A 198 -24.15 -21.28 -5.29
CA ASP A 198 -23.55 -20.51 -4.19
C ASP A 198 -23.59 -19.02 -4.53
N PHE A 199 -24.79 -18.45 -4.38
CA PHE A 199 -25.03 -17.05 -4.73
C PHE A 199 -24.34 -16.07 -3.81
N GLU A 200 -24.04 -16.43 -2.56
CA GLU A 200 -23.32 -15.58 -1.64
C GLU A 200 -21.87 -15.37 -2.09
N THR A 201 -21.17 -16.45 -2.40
CA THR A 201 -19.81 -16.41 -2.94
C THR A 201 -19.78 -15.69 -4.30
N ALA A 202 -20.75 -15.98 -5.19
CA ALA A 202 -20.85 -15.31 -6.47
C ALA A 202 -21.06 -13.79 -6.34
N ALA A 203 -21.90 -13.35 -5.39
CA ALA A 203 -22.12 -11.91 -5.11
C ALA A 203 -20.85 -11.22 -4.57
N LYS A 204 -20.14 -11.83 -3.64
CA LYS A 204 -18.85 -11.32 -3.13
C LYS A 204 -17.83 -11.14 -4.26
N LYS A 205 -17.68 -12.14 -5.13
CA LYS A 205 -16.76 -12.09 -6.28
C LYS A 205 -17.17 -11.03 -7.32
N ARG A 206 -18.48 -10.85 -7.57
CA ARG A 206 -18.99 -9.76 -8.42
C ARG A 206 -18.65 -8.38 -7.88
N ASP A 207 -18.86 -8.18 -6.58
CA ASP A 207 -18.61 -6.87 -5.94
C ASP A 207 -17.11 -6.57 -5.90
N LEU A 208 -16.27 -7.61 -5.74
CA LEU A 208 -14.83 -7.49 -5.90
C LEU A 208 -14.43 -7.06 -7.33
N LEU A 209 -15.00 -7.68 -8.38
CA LEU A 209 -14.74 -7.28 -9.77
C LEU A 209 -15.09 -5.81 -10.03
N LYS A 210 -16.20 -5.32 -9.45
CA LYS A 210 -16.58 -3.91 -9.54
C LYS A 210 -15.61 -2.97 -8.83
N ALA A 211 -14.97 -3.42 -7.77
CA ALA A 211 -14.00 -2.63 -7.01
C ALA A 211 -12.61 -2.61 -7.68
N LEU A 212 -12.32 -3.58 -8.56
CA LEU A 212 -11.09 -3.67 -9.36
C LEU A 212 -11.16 -2.88 -10.67
N SER A 213 -12.35 -2.56 -11.17
CA SER A 213 -12.59 -1.76 -12.39
C SER A 213 -12.71 -0.27 -12.05
#